data_2ddb4eeee2c2871baded9b84ce073a83
#
_entry.id   2ddb4eeee2c2871baded9b84ce073a83
#
_cell.length_a   1.000
_cell.length_b   1.000
_cell.length_c   1.000
_cell.angle_alpha   90.00
_cell.angle_beta   90.00
_cell.angle_gamma   90.00
#
_symmetry.space_group_name_H-M   'P 1'
#
loop_
_entity.id
_entity.type
_entity.pdbx_description
1 polymer ?
#
loop_
_entity_poly.entity_id
_entity_poly.type
_entity_poly.pdbx_seq_one_letter_code
_entity_poly.pdbx_strand_id
1 'polypeptide(L)'
;MGSGYHSRSPEELRQYLDSLNLKSKRKPLMQYIIMGNILGILFVLFVLFQEQGLGKPNFKPSNKIQLEELEAYYTRSNESSPDSISYFLFVKNTSEKEISFPREEMQILFTLTTEEREECLQKKIEFSPKKINSKTTEFFSLLVEEKEIKKTPTCDTFFHKKKRNGFTDLFSRANSKFTPDLNIIFKNQIYRMSIQN
;
A
#
# COMPACT_ATOMS: atom_id res chain seq x y z
N MET A 1 41.52 -70.05 2.37
CA MET A 1 40.09 -70.20 2.07
C MET A 1 39.67 -69.00 1.21
N GLY A 2 39.62 -69.25 -0.14
CA GLY A 2 39.26 -68.21 -1.10
C GLY A 2 37.73 -68.07 -1.13
N SER A 3 37.16 -66.94 -0.82
CA SER A 3 35.76 -66.69 -1.07
C SER A 3 35.54 -66.49 -2.55
N GLY A 4 34.88 -67.54 -3.16
CA GLY A 4 34.55 -67.53 -4.59
C GLY A 4 33.71 -66.28 -4.97
N TYR A 5 34.22 -65.55 -5.91
CA TYR A 5 33.42 -64.56 -6.64
C TYR A 5 32.31 -65.29 -7.37
N HIS A 6 31.10 -65.28 -6.82
CA HIS A 6 29.94 -65.71 -7.61
C HIS A 6 29.75 -64.70 -8.74
N SER A 7 30.27 -65.05 -9.93
CA SER A 7 29.94 -64.31 -11.12
C SER A 7 28.44 -64.49 -11.38
N ARG A 8 27.67 -63.43 -11.28
CA ARG A 8 26.24 -63.42 -11.64
C ARG A 8 26.09 -63.86 -13.09
N SER A 9 25.05 -64.64 -13.35
CA SER A 9 24.80 -65.06 -14.71
C SER A 9 24.60 -63.86 -15.64
N PRO A 10 24.91 -63.92 -16.92
CA PRO A 10 24.73 -62.85 -17.88
C PRO A 10 23.28 -62.30 -17.88
N GLU A 11 22.32 -63.17 -17.59
CA GLU A 11 20.90 -62.86 -17.52
C GLU A 11 20.56 -62.02 -16.26
N GLU A 12 21.12 -62.36 -15.09
CA GLU A 12 20.97 -61.60 -13.87
C GLU A 12 21.61 -60.21 -14.00
N LEU A 13 22.72 -60.09 -14.70
CA LEU A 13 23.37 -58.81 -14.97
C LEU A 13 22.50 -57.92 -15.88
N ARG A 14 21.89 -58.52 -16.92
CA ARG A 14 20.95 -57.77 -17.78
C ARG A 14 19.74 -57.31 -17.01
N GLN A 15 19.11 -58.16 -16.22
CA GLN A 15 17.97 -57.78 -15.38
C GLN A 15 18.32 -56.65 -14.39
N TYR A 16 19.52 -56.70 -13.82
CA TYR A 16 20.02 -55.65 -12.93
C TYR A 16 20.23 -54.34 -13.68
N LEU A 17 20.85 -54.36 -14.86
CA LEU A 17 21.03 -53.16 -15.68
C LEU A 17 19.71 -52.59 -16.16
N ASP A 18 18.74 -53.41 -16.53
CA ASP A 18 17.40 -52.95 -16.91
C ASP A 18 16.66 -52.31 -15.72
N SER A 19 16.82 -52.88 -14.51
CA SER A 19 16.26 -52.31 -13.30
C SER A 19 16.86 -50.92 -12.94
N LEU A 20 18.15 -50.73 -13.20
CA LEU A 20 18.84 -49.45 -13.04
C LEU A 20 18.38 -48.42 -14.07
N ASN A 21 18.20 -48.85 -15.33
CA ASN A 21 17.68 -47.99 -16.40
C ASN A 21 16.23 -47.53 -16.13
N LEU A 22 15.38 -48.41 -15.60
CA LEU A 22 14.02 -48.06 -15.20
C LEU A 22 14.00 -47.08 -14.03
N LYS A 23 14.90 -47.24 -13.04
CA LYS A 23 15.06 -46.28 -11.93
C LYS A 23 15.58 -44.92 -12.40
N SER A 24 16.49 -44.90 -13.38
CA SER A 24 17.03 -43.70 -13.98
C SER A 24 15.97 -42.88 -14.74
N LYS A 25 15.07 -43.57 -15.48
CA LYS A 25 13.98 -42.90 -16.23
C LYS A 25 12.92 -42.25 -15.33
N ARG A 26 12.73 -42.73 -14.09
CA ARG A 26 11.76 -42.16 -13.15
C ARG A 26 12.26 -40.88 -12.43
N LYS A 27 13.58 -40.71 -12.31
CA LYS A 27 14.18 -39.53 -11.64
C LYS A 27 13.80 -38.17 -12.30
N PRO A 28 13.87 -38.05 -13.65
CA PRO A 28 13.53 -36.77 -14.27
C PRO A 28 12.06 -36.38 -14.06
N LEU A 29 11.13 -37.34 -14.11
CA LEU A 29 9.70 -37.06 -13.89
C LEU A 29 9.45 -36.51 -12.48
N MET A 30 10.08 -37.08 -11.46
CA MET A 30 9.96 -36.65 -10.08
C MET A 30 10.57 -35.26 -9.89
N GLN A 31 11.67 -34.94 -10.57
CA GLN A 31 12.27 -33.61 -10.58
C GLN A 31 11.35 -32.55 -11.20
N TYR A 32 10.68 -32.88 -12.32
CA TYR A 32 9.70 -31.97 -12.94
C TYR A 32 8.48 -31.73 -12.06
N ILE A 33 8.00 -32.74 -11.32
CA ILE A 33 6.90 -32.57 -10.36
C ILE A 33 7.32 -31.65 -9.20
N ILE A 34 8.51 -31.84 -8.65
CA ILE A 34 9.05 -31.02 -7.58
C ILE A 34 9.23 -29.57 -8.07
N MET A 35 9.81 -29.40 -9.26
CA MET A 35 10.02 -28.08 -9.85
C MET A 35 8.70 -27.37 -10.16
N GLY A 36 7.70 -28.10 -10.64
CA GLY A 36 6.35 -27.58 -10.86
C GLY A 36 5.68 -27.10 -9.56
N ASN A 37 5.82 -27.87 -8.49
CA ASN A 37 5.30 -27.46 -7.17
C ASN A 37 6.01 -26.21 -6.63
N ILE A 38 7.35 -26.13 -6.75
CA ILE A 38 8.11 -24.94 -6.32
C ILE A 38 7.68 -23.72 -7.12
N LEU A 39 7.56 -23.84 -8.46
CA LEU A 39 7.06 -22.74 -9.30
C LEU A 39 5.63 -22.34 -8.96
N GLY A 40 4.76 -23.31 -8.65
CA GLY A 40 3.39 -23.05 -8.19
C GLY A 40 3.36 -22.28 -6.88
N ILE A 41 4.18 -22.67 -5.90
CA ILE A 41 4.30 -21.95 -4.61
C ILE A 41 4.84 -20.54 -4.83
N LEU A 42 5.88 -20.37 -5.64
CA LEU A 42 6.45 -19.06 -5.96
C LEU A 42 5.43 -18.17 -6.68
N PHE A 43 4.63 -18.73 -7.59
CA PHE A 43 3.56 -17.99 -8.26
C PHE A 43 2.48 -17.54 -7.28
N VAL A 44 2.03 -18.42 -6.38
CA VAL A 44 1.05 -18.07 -5.34
C VAL A 44 1.61 -17.00 -4.41
N LEU A 45 2.86 -17.14 -3.96
CA LEU A 45 3.53 -16.11 -3.17
C LEU A 45 3.62 -14.79 -3.94
N PHE A 46 4.00 -14.81 -5.21
CA PHE A 46 4.07 -13.60 -6.05
C PHE A 46 2.70 -12.91 -6.17
N VAL A 47 1.62 -13.66 -6.38
CA VAL A 47 0.26 -13.12 -6.43
C VAL A 47 -0.13 -12.53 -5.07
N LEU A 48 0.12 -13.23 -3.96
CA LEU A 48 -0.13 -12.73 -2.61
C LEU A 48 0.68 -11.47 -2.30
N PHE A 49 1.95 -11.41 -2.72
CA PHE A 49 2.78 -10.22 -2.58
C PHE A 49 2.25 -9.05 -3.42
N GLN A 50 1.74 -9.32 -4.62
CA GLN A 50 1.11 -8.28 -5.45
C GLN A 50 -0.20 -7.77 -4.83
N GLU A 51 -1.04 -8.66 -4.31
CA GLU A 51 -2.32 -8.28 -3.70
C GLU A 51 -2.15 -7.60 -2.34
N GLN A 52 -1.18 -8.03 -1.53
CA GLN A 52 -0.90 -7.40 -0.24
C GLN A 52 -0.12 -6.10 -0.35
N GLY A 53 0.31 -5.71 -1.56
CA GLY A 53 0.95 -4.42 -1.81
C GLY A 53 2.25 -4.20 -1.05
N LEU A 54 2.95 -5.28 -0.66
CA LEU A 54 4.26 -5.20 -0.03
C LEU A 54 5.23 -4.50 -1.00
N GLY A 55 5.45 -3.21 -0.78
CA GLY A 55 6.35 -2.35 -1.56
C GLY A 55 5.70 -1.27 -2.42
N LYS A 56 4.35 -1.27 -2.58
CA LYS A 56 3.65 -0.10 -3.15
C LYS A 56 2.95 0.66 -2.03
N PRO A 57 3.10 1.99 -1.96
CA PRO A 57 2.27 2.77 -1.04
C PRO A 57 0.81 2.48 -1.40
N ASN A 58 0.06 1.90 -0.45
CA ASN A 58 -1.35 1.53 -0.63
C ASN A 58 -2.26 2.74 -0.92
N PHE A 59 -1.73 3.95 -0.77
CA PHE A 59 -2.45 5.19 -0.98
C PHE A 59 -1.74 6.03 -2.04
N LYS A 60 -2.48 6.37 -3.08
CA LYS A 60 -2.00 7.32 -4.08
C LYS A 60 -1.85 8.70 -3.42
N PRO A 61 -0.80 9.45 -3.75
CA PRO A 61 -0.73 10.83 -3.32
C PRO A 61 -1.85 11.64 -3.99
N SER A 62 -2.21 12.78 -3.37
CA SER A 62 -3.10 13.76 -4.00
C SER A 62 -2.49 14.33 -5.27
N ASN A 63 -3.30 15.06 -6.04
CA ASN A 63 -2.76 15.97 -7.04
C ASN A 63 -1.80 16.97 -6.35
N LYS A 64 -0.78 17.39 -7.10
CA LYS A 64 0.16 18.42 -6.69
C LYS A 64 -0.41 19.79 -7.00
N ILE A 65 -0.19 20.74 -6.10
CA ILE A 65 -0.52 22.15 -6.30
C ILE A 65 0.75 22.98 -6.22
N GLN A 66 0.75 24.11 -6.95
CA GLN A 66 1.82 25.10 -6.91
C GLN A 66 1.31 26.34 -6.19
N LEU A 67 1.97 26.71 -5.12
CA LEU A 67 1.71 27.90 -4.29
C LEU A 67 2.90 28.83 -4.39
N GLU A 68 2.96 29.65 -5.45
CA GLU A 68 4.12 30.48 -5.75
C GLU A 68 5.41 29.62 -5.86
N GLU A 69 6.31 29.75 -4.89
CA GLU A 69 7.58 29.04 -4.82
C GLU A 69 7.49 27.72 -4.03
N LEU A 70 6.29 27.28 -3.63
CA LEU A 70 6.03 26.05 -2.91
C LEU A 70 5.23 25.07 -3.77
N GLU A 71 5.68 23.83 -3.84
CA GLU A 71 4.90 22.69 -4.39
C GLU A 71 4.38 21.87 -3.20
N ALA A 72 3.08 21.58 -3.19
CA ALA A 72 2.50 20.79 -2.11
C ALA A 72 1.65 19.62 -2.64
N TYR A 73 1.66 18.52 -1.90
CA TYR A 73 0.78 17.38 -2.07
C TYR A 73 0.63 16.67 -0.72
N TYR A 74 -0.41 15.86 -0.56
CA TYR A 74 -0.57 15.08 0.65
C TYR A 74 -0.87 13.62 0.33
N THR A 75 -0.66 12.75 1.32
CA THR A 75 -0.95 11.33 1.24
C THR A 75 -1.51 10.82 2.56
N ARG A 76 -2.25 9.73 2.50
CA ARG A 76 -2.69 9.02 3.70
C ARG A 76 -1.55 8.14 4.22
N SER A 77 -1.39 8.05 5.54
CA SER A 77 -0.48 7.11 6.18
C SER A 77 -1.00 5.67 6.06
N ASN A 78 -0.07 4.73 5.93
CA ASN A 78 -0.39 3.30 6.04
C ASN A 78 -0.61 2.88 7.50
N GLU A 79 -0.06 3.65 8.44
CA GLU A 79 -0.25 3.45 9.87
C GLU A 79 -1.56 4.11 10.28
N SER A 80 -2.61 3.31 10.40
CA SER A 80 -3.90 3.74 10.95
C SER A 80 -4.17 3.00 12.24
N SER A 81 -4.53 3.75 13.29
CA SER A 81 -5.15 3.18 14.47
C SER A 81 -6.64 2.88 14.17
N PRO A 82 -7.29 1.98 14.94
CA PRO A 82 -8.73 1.78 14.82
C PRO A 82 -9.53 3.09 14.91
N ASP A 83 -9.06 4.04 15.71
CA ASP A 83 -9.79 5.25 16.08
C ASP A 83 -9.18 6.53 15.45
N SER A 84 -8.12 6.39 14.63
CA SER A 84 -7.46 7.55 14.01
C SER A 84 -6.78 7.22 12.69
N ILE A 85 -6.78 8.20 11.80
CA ILE A 85 -6.11 8.14 10.50
C ILE A 85 -5.18 9.34 10.37
N SER A 86 -3.93 9.05 10.00
CA SER A 86 -2.92 10.09 9.77
C SER A 86 -2.81 10.41 8.28
N TYR A 87 -2.62 11.69 7.99
CA TYR A 87 -2.26 12.19 6.67
C TYR A 87 -0.97 12.99 6.79
N PHE A 88 -0.16 12.98 5.74
CA PHE A 88 1.08 13.74 5.65
C PHE A 88 0.98 14.73 4.49
N LEU A 89 1.07 16.01 4.81
CA LEU A 89 1.22 17.09 3.83
C LEU A 89 2.70 17.32 3.59
N PHE A 90 3.14 17.13 2.35
CA PHE A 90 4.50 17.40 1.91
C PHE A 90 4.53 18.75 1.22
N VAL A 91 5.46 19.60 1.63
CA VAL A 91 5.67 20.93 1.08
C VAL A 91 7.11 21.05 0.65
N LYS A 92 7.34 21.24 -0.65
CA LYS A 92 8.64 21.41 -1.25
C LYS A 92 8.87 22.88 -1.58
N ASN A 93 9.95 23.43 -1.09
CA ASN A 93 10.42 24.73 -1.51
C ASN A 93 11.15 24.61 -2.87
N THR A 94 10.62 25.27 -3.90
CA THR A 94 11.22 25.27 -5.26
C THR A 94 12.15 26.45 -5.50
N SER A 95 12.22 27.41 -4.56
CA SER A 95 13.09 28.59 -4.67
C SER A 95 14.51 28.36 -4.18
N GLU A 96 15.36 29.34 -4.41
CA GLU A 96 16.74 29.39 -3.90
C GLU A 96 16.84 29.96 -2.48
N LYS A 97 15.73 30.44 -1.90
CA LYS A 97 15.69 31.08 -0.59
C LYS A 97 14.92 30.20 0.40
N GLU A 98 15.21 30.37 1.67
CA GLU A 98 14.43 29.79 2.77
C GLU A 98 13.02 30.41 2.80
N ILE A 99 11.98 29.57 2.97
CA ILE A 99 10.58 30.00 3.03
C ILE A 99 9.93 29.42 4.27
N SER A 100 9.14 30.21 4.99
CA SER A 100 8.31 29.73 6.09
C SER A 100 6.99 29.16 5.59
N PHE A 101 6.57 28.02 6.16
CA PHE A 101 5.25 27.43 5.92
C PHE A 101 4.64 26.89 7.23
N PRO A 102 3.33 27.05 7.49
CA PRO A 102 2.44 27.94 6.73
C PRO A 102 2.82 29.42 6.92
N ARG A 103 2.41 30.28 5.98
CA ARG A 103 2.50 31.72 6.12
C ARG A 103 1.30 32.23 6.93
N GLU A 104 1.42 33.39 7.58
CA GLU A 104 0.38 33.97 8.45
C GLU A 104 -0.98 34.12 7.75
N GLU A 105 -0.97 34.41 6.45
CA GLU A 105 -2.19 34.60 5.65
C GLU A 105 -2.81 33.28 5.15
N MET A 106 -2.15 32.11 5.41
CA MET A 106 -2.62 30.83 4.93
C MET A 106 -3.64 30.21 5.89
N GLN A 107 -4.76 29.76 5.35
CA GLN A 107 -5.70 28.90 6.06
C GLN A 107 -5.72 27.52 5.42
N ILE A 108 -5.62 26.49 6.22
CA ILE A 108 -5.61 25.12 5.76
C ILE A 108 -6.85 24.42 6.32
N LEU A 109 -7.68 23.91 5.42
CA LEU A 109 -8.93 23.24 5.76
C LEU A 109 -8.87 21.79 5.24
N PHE A 110 -9.10 20.85 6.14
CA PHE A 110 -9.31 19.46 5.77
C PHE A 110 -10.80 19.15 5.76
N THR A 111 -11.29 18.58 4.67
CA THR A 111 -12.68 18.17 4.52
C THR A 111 -12.74 16.70 4.14
N LEU A 112 -13.69 15.98 4.71
CA LEU A 112 -13.99 14.61 4.39
C LEU A 112 -15.44 14.54 3.90
N THR A 113 -15.60 14.16 2.63
CA THR A 113 -16.93 14.07 2.00
C THR A 113 -17.20 12.65 1.52
N THR A 114 -18.48 12.25 1.51
CA THR A 114 -18.95 11.02 0.88
C THR A 114 -19.11 11.20 -0.63
N GLU A 115 -19.31 10.12 -1.38
CA GLU A 115 -19.71 10.18 -2.79
C GLU A 115 -21.01 10.97 -3.02
N GLU A 116 -21.92 10.94 -2.06
CA GLU A 116 -23.19 11.67 -2.07
C GLU A 116 -23.03 13.16 -1.70
N ARG A 117 -21.77 13.61 -1.53
CA ARG A 117 -21.38 14.97 -1.12
C ARG A 117 -21.82 15.35 0.30
N GLU A 118 -22.15 14.39 1.14
CA GLU A 118 -22.33 14.65 2.56
C GLU A 118 -20.97 14.99 3.20
N GLU A 119 -20.90 16.12 3.91
CA GLU A 119 -19.70 16.53 4.64
C GLU A 119 -19.64 15.84 6.00
N CYS A 120 -18.71 14.89 6.15
CA CYS A 120 -18.49 14.15 7.39
C CYS A 120 -17.57 14.85 8.38
N LEU A 121 -16.61 15.62 7.88
CA LEU A 121 -15.68 16.40 8.68
C LEU A 121 -15.27 17.65 7.93
N GLN A 122 -15.24 18.77 8.64
CA GLN A 122 -14.54 19.98 8.23
C GLN A 122 -13.69 20.47 9.39
N LYS A 123 -12.38 20.50 9.21
CA LYS A 123 -11.44 20.86 10.28
C LYS A 123 -10.43 21.89 9.77
N LYS A 124 -10.33 23.01 10.49
CA LYS A 124 -9.22 23.94 10.29
C LYS A 124 -7.96 23.36 10.90
N ILE A 125 -6.89 23.30 10.10
CA ILE A 125 -5.61 22.75 10.51
C ILE A 125 -4.66 23.88 10.81
N GLU A 126 -4.07 23.83 11.99
CA GLU A 126 -3.05 24.77 12.42
C GLU A 126 -1.73 24.03 12.57
N PHE A 127 -0.79 24.32 11.66
CA PHE A 127 0.58 23.83 11.77
C PHE A 127 1.46 24.92 12.40
N SER A 128 2.37 24.48 13.25
CA SER A 128 3.42 25.38 13.72
C SER A 128 4.29 25.81 12.54
N PRO A 129 4.55 27.12 12.36
CA PRO A 129 5.39 27.63 11.28
C PRO A 129 6.77 26.98 11.30
N LYS A 130 7.22 26.46 10.16
CA LYS A 130 8.52 25.82 9.99
C LYS A 130 9.22 26.42 8.79
N LYS A 131 10.52 26.64 8.92
CA LYS A 131 11.36 27.11 7.82
C LYS A 131 11.75 25.95 6.93
N ILE A 132 11.52 26.09 5.64
CA ILE A 132 11.85 25.12 4.61
C ILE A 132 13.03 25.66 3.83
N ASN A 133 14.17 24.98 3.91
CA ASN A 133 15.38 25.36 3.19
C ASN A 133 15.17 25.31 1.67
N SER A 134 16.04 25.99 0.94
CA SER A 134 16.07 25.97 -0.53
C SER A 134 16.08 24.54 -1.07
N LYS A 135 15.21 24.24 -2.05
CA LYS A 135 15.11 22.96 -2.76
C LYS A 135 14.80 21.73 -1.87
N THR A 136 14.46 21.94 -0.59
CA THR A 136 14.13 20.83 0.32
C THR A 136 12.61 20.62 0.44
N THR A 137 12.25 19.45 0.95
CA THR A 137 10.86 19.07 1.23
C THR A 137 10.71 18.84 2.73
N GLU A 138 9.69 19.44 3.31
CA GLU A 138 9.27 19.20 4.69
C GLU A 138 7.90 18.57 4.70
N PHE A 139 7.59 17.86 5.80
CA PHE A 139 6.27 17.26 5.97
C PHE A 139 5.61 17.73 7.26
N PHE A 140 4.28 17.75 7.21
CA PHE A 140 3.41 18.12 8.31
C PHE A 140 2.39 17.01 8.50
N SER A 141 2.23 16.51 9.73
CA SER A 141 1.27 15.47 10.05
C SER A 141 -0.09 16.05 10.42
N LEU A 142 -1.14 15.46 9.88
CA LEU A 142 -2.53 15.73 10.21
C LEU A 142 -3.15 14.45 10.76
N LEU A 143 -3.70 14.51 11.95
CA LEU A 143 -4.45 13.42 12.56
C LEU A 143 -5.95 13.71 12.49
N VAL A 144 -6.69 12.73 12.00
CA VAL A 144 -8.16 12.71 12.01
C VAL A 144 -8.59 11.62 12.98
N GLU A 145 -9.28 12.03 14.04
CA GLU A 145 -9.80 11.12 15.05
C GLU A 145 -11.28 10.80 14.80
N GLU A 146 -11.71 9.59 15.14
CA GLU A 146 -13.10 9.14 14.99
C GLU A 146 -14.10 10.10 15.66
N LYS A 147 -13.75 10.60 16.85
CA LYS A 147 -14.60 11.52 17.61
C LYS A 147 -14.90 12.85 16.91
N GLU A 148 -14.09 13.22 15.92
CA GLU A 148 -14.23 14.47 15.15
C GLU A 148 -15.20 14.32 13.97
N ILE A 149 -15.53 13.07 13.60
CA ILE A 149 -16.44 12.79 12.50
C ILE A 149 -17.90 12.90 12.94
N LYS A 150 -18.73 13.45 12.06
CA LYS A 150 -20.17 13.53 12.29
C LYS A 150 -20.76 12.11 12.46
N LYS A 151 -21.53 11.93 13.52
CA LYS A 151 -22.18 10.66 13.85
C LYS A 151 -23.43 10.43 13.00
N THR A 152 -23.26 10.34 11.68
CA THR A 152 -24.31 9.91 10.77
C THR A 152 -24.04 8.48 10.33
N PRO A 153 -25.08 7.68 9.97
CA PRO A 153 -24.88 6.28 9.54
C PRO A 153 -23.90 6.11 8.38
N THR A 154 -23.80 7.12 7.51
CA THR A 154 -22.89 7.14 6.35
C THR A 154 -21.46 7.45 6.79
N CYS A 155 -21.28 8.49 7.60
CA CYS A 155 -19.95 8.95 8.05
C CYS A 155 -19.29 7.98 9.02
N ASP A 156 -20.07 7.29 9.85
CA ASP A 156 -19.59 6.30 10.82
C ASP A 156 -18.87 5.12 10.14
N THR A 157 -19.23 4.81 8.90
CA THR A 157 -18.59 3.74 8.12
C THR A 157 -17.14 4.05 7.72
N PHE A 158 -16.65 5.27 7.93
CA PHE A 158 -15.28 5.65 7.60
C PHE A 158 -14.25 4.92 8.47
N PHE A 159 -14.52 4.81 9.76
CA PHE A 159 -13.68 4.05 10.69
C PHE A 159 -14.17 2.61 10.85
N HIS A 160 -15.47 2.41 10.93
CA HIS A 160 -16.07 1.10 11.16
C HIS A 160 -16.38 0.40 9.82
N LYS A 161 -15.41 -0.33 9.31
CA LYS A 161 -15.70 -1.28 8.22
C LYS A 161 -16.76 -2.26 8.73
N LYS A 162 -17.95 -2.24 8.14
CA LYS A 162 -18.99 -3.24 8.40
C LYS A 162 -18.36 -4.63 8.28
N LYS A 163 -18.29 -5.41 9.39
CA LYS A 163 -17.80 -6.80 9.36
C LYS A 163 -18.61 -7.57 8.33
N ARG A 164 -18.04 -7.77 7.16
CA ARG A 164 -18.56 -8.67 6.14
C ARG A 164 -17.96 -10.05 6.34
N ASN A 165 -18.77 -11.08 6.12
CA ASN A 165 -18.33 -12.46 6.23
C ASN A 165 -17.16 -12.73 5.26
N GLY A 166 -16.05 -13.27 5.77
CA GLY A 166 -14.71 -13.29 5.21
C GLY A 166 -14.52 -13.85 3.79
N PHE A 167 -15.52 -14.43 3.14
CA PHE A 167 -15.42 -14.90 1.75
C PHE A 167 -15.75 -13.81 0.71
N THR A 168 -16.57 -12.84 1.07
CA THR A 168 -16.97 -11.75 0.17
C THR A 168 -15.94 -10.60 0.16
N ASP A 169 -15.05 -10.51 1.17
CA ASP A 169 -14.01 -9.48 1.23
C ASP A 169 -12.86 -9.70 0.23
N LEU A 170 -12.63 -10.94 -0.20
CA LEU A 170 -11.62 -11.27 -1.22
C LEU A 170 -11.94 -10.68 -2.61
N PHE A 171 -13.20 -10.43 -2.91
CA PHE A 171 -13.65 -9.96 -4.23
C PHE A 171 -14.26 -8.55 -4.21
N SER A 172 -14.59 -8.02 -3.06
CA SER A 172 -15.08 -6.65 -2.96
C SER A 172 -13.94 -5.74 -2.54
N ARG A 173 -13.34 -5.04 -3.50
CA ARG A 173 -12.67 -3.76 -3.23
C ARG A 173 -13.73 -2.86 -2.59
N ALA A 174 -13.82 -2.88 -1.27
CA ALA A 174 -14.56 -1.87 -0.54
C ALA A 174 -13.78 -0.56 -0.71
N ASN A 175 -13.90 0.07 -1.86
CA ASN A 175 -13.51 1.44 -2.03
C ASN A 175 -14.32 2.21 -1.01
N SER A 176 -13.64 2.71 0.03
CA SER A 176 -14.26 3.66 0.93
C SER A 176 -14.76 4.81 0.06
N LYS A 177 -16.07 4.98 0.02
CA LYS A 177 -16.74 6.02 -0.75
C LYS A 177 -16.50 7.44 -0.18
N PHE A 178 -15.33 7.67 0.37
CA PHE A 178 -14.95 8.92 1.00
C PHE A 178 -13.84 9.61 0.21
N THR A 179 -14.01 10.90 0.02
CA THR A 179 -13.01 11.75 -0.61
C THR A 179 -12.44 12.68 0.45
N PRO A 180 -11.22 12.46 0.91
CA PRO A 180 -10.50 13.42 1.71
C PRO A 180 -9.98 14.53 0.80
N ASP A 181 -10.20 15.78 1.18
CA ASP A 181 -9.73 16.97 0.47
C ASP A 181 -8.96 17.86 1.44
N LEU A 182 -7.84 18.38 0.99
CA LEU A 182 -7.09 19.41 1.71
C LEU A 182 -7.09 20.68 0.87
N ASN A 183 -7.67 21.75 1.43
CA ASN A 183 -7.78 23.05 0.78
C ASN A 183 -6.84 24.02 1.48
N ILE A 184 -5.97 24.66 0.71
CA ILE A 184 -5.13 25.77 1.18
C ILE A 184 -5.71 27.06 0.61
N ILE A 185 -6.14 27.95 1.48
CA ILE A 185 -6.63 29.28 1.12
C ILE A 185 -5.46 30.24 1.31
N PHE A 186 -5.03 30.88 0.23
CA PHE A 186 -3.94 31.83 0.24
C PHE A 186 -4.20 32.97 -0.77
N LYS A 187 -4.08 34.22 -0.33
CA LYS A 187 -4.35 35.40 -1.16
C LYS A 187 -5.70 35.37 -1.86
N ASN A 188 -6.75 34.95 -1.15
CA ASN A 188 -8.13 34.81 -1.66
C ASN A 188 -8.28 33.76 -2.79
N GLN A 189 -7.29 32.90 -2.97
CA GLN A 189 -7.38 31.75 -3.87
C GLN A 189 -7.48 30.44 -3.08
N ILE A 190 -8.25 29.50 -3.59
CA ILE A 190 -8.41 28.18 -2.99
C ILE A 190 -7.66 27.16 -3.84
N TYR A 191 -6.67 26.53 -3.24
CA TYR A 191 -5.88 25.45 -3.84
C TYR A 191 -6.34 24.14 -3.25
N ARG A 192 -7.01 23.32 -4.07
CA ARG A 192 -7.59 22.06 -3.64
C ARG A 192 -6.69 20.89 -4.01
N MET A 193 -6.38 20.06 -3.03
CA MET A 193 -5.74 18.78 -3.19
C MET A 193 -6.74 17.68 -2.85
N SER A 194 -6.85 16.65 -3.72
CA SER A 194 -7.72 15.50 -3.54
C SER A 194 -6.97 14.22 -3.80
N ILE A 195 -7.23 13.20 -3.00
CA ILE A 195 -6.75 11.84 -3.29
C ILE A 195 -7.76 11.19 -4.24
N GLN A 196 -7.35 11.00 -5.50
CA GLN A 196 -8.17 10.28 -6.48
C GLN A 196 -8.04 8.77 -6.23
N ASN A 197 -9.12 8.13 -5.90
CA ASN A 197 -9.23 6.67 -5.74
C ASN A 197 -9.20 5.93 -7.09
#